data_4cb9818094ab21389dad46a3c9054800
#
_entry.id   4cb9818094ab21389dad46a3c9054800
#
_cell.length_a   1.000
_cell.length_b   1.000
_cell.length_c   1.000
_cell.angle_alpha   90.00
_cell.angle_beta   90.00
_cell.angle_gamma   90.00
#
_symmetry.space_group_name_H-M   'P 1'
#
loop_
_entity.id
_entity.type
_entity.pdbx_description
1 polymer ?
#
loop_
_entity_poly.entity_id
_entity_poly.type
_entity_poly.pdbx_seq_one_letter_code
_entity_poly.pdbx_strand_id
1 'polypeptide(L)'
;PEGRLLAVGFYGIAPEVFTMPCVGNGVGRVVREIYEDGSFGPIYFVLYSTRCGYNRETCIYPYYKDSSDAGFVEAVDSLLADPLTTLQWWEENRDYPDENFFAIRGAGEAFNYYELPDGRLVGLWKKSRVSISEDHGKTWAPVKVSPSLVMSGGKVWGERLSDGRYALCYNPNTDSCHRWPLAIVTS
;
A
#
# COMPACT_ATOMS: atom_id res chain seq x y z
N PRO A 1 9.46 -16.44 4.81
CA PRO A 1 9.75 -16.84 6.21
C PRO A 1 8.44 -17.14 6.91
N GLU A 2 8.23 -18.43 7.09
CA GLU A 2 6.99 -18.95 7.64
C GLU A 2 6.83 -18.49 9.10
N GLY A 3 5.66 -17.92 9.40
CA GLY A 3 5.19 -17.71 10.76
C GLY A 3 5.46 -16.34 11.40
N ARG A 4 6.05 -15.36 10.70
CA ARG A 4 6.20 -13.99 11.25
C ARG A 4 5.09 -13.07 10.78
N LEU A 5 4.42 -12.40 11.70
CA LEU A 5 3.42 -11.38 11.40
C LEU A 5 4.09 -10.00 11.47
N LEU A 6 4.09 -9.28 10.37
CA LEU A 6 4.68 -7.95 10.27
C LEU A 6 3.59 -6.87 10.20
N ALA A 7 3.72 -5.85 11.02
CA ALA A 7 2.96 -4.61 10.91
C ALA A 7 3.79 -3.57 10.16
N VAL A 8 3.22 -3.02 9.09
CA VAL A 8 3.85 -1.97 8.28
C VAL A 8 3.03 -0.69 8.41
N GLY A 9 3.72 0.42 8.57
CA GLY A 9 3.06 1.71 8.73
C GLY A 9 3.86 2.85 8.11
N PHE A 10 3.19 4.00 8.04
CA PHE A 10 3.84 5.25 7.69
C PHE A 10 4.16 6.02 8.98
N TYR A 11 5.41 6.47 9.12
CA TYR A 11 5.84 7.26 10.25
C TYR A 11 5.95 8.73 9.86
N GLY A 12 5.28 9.58 10.61
CA GLY A 12 5.29 11.02 10.40
C GLY A 12 5.41 11.79 11.72
N ILE A 13 5.90 13.00 11.65
CA ILE A 13 5.95 13.94 12.76
C ILE A 13 4.84 14.96 12.59
N ALA A 14 3.90 15.01 13.54
CA ALA A 14 2.85 16.00 13.58
C ALA A 14 2.88 16.69 14.97
N PRO A 15 3.72 17.70 15.15
CA PRO A 15 4.02 18.20 16.50
C PRO A 15 2.88 18.98 17.17
N GLU A 16 2.03 19.67 16.45
CA GLU A 16 1.07 20.58 17.07
C GLU A 16 -0.34 20.60 16.45
N VAL A 17 -0.49 20.09 15.25
CA VAL A 17 -1.77 20.06 14.54
C VAL A 17 -1.96 18.67 13.97
N PHE A 18 -3.18 18.15 14.05
CA PHE A 18 -3.53 16.91 13.37
C PHE A 18 -3.41 17.09 11.86
N THR A 19 -2.24 16.78 11.35
CA THR A 19 -1.97 16.76 9.91
C THR A 19 -1.65 15.33 9.49
N MET A 20 -2.16 14.94 8.34
CA MET A 20 -1.75 13.67 7.75
C MET A 20 -0.26 13.72 7.40
N PRO A 21 0.51 12.67 7.68
CA PRO A 21 1.88 12.57 7.18
C PRO A 21 1.88 12.69 5.65
N CYS A 22 2.56 13.70 5.16
CA CYS A 22 2.66 14.00 3.73
C CYS A 22 4.00 14.69 3.44
N VAL A 23 4.16 15.21 2.24
CA VAL A 23 5.34 16.02 1.91
C VAL A 23 5.51 17.14 2.94
N GLY A 24 6.64 17.14 3.63
CA GLY A 24 6.99 18.12 4.68
C GLY A 24 6.92 17.58 6.11
N ASN A 25 6.12 16.57 6.41
CA ASN A 25 6.02 15.96 7.74
C ASN A 25 6.07 14.43 7.76
N GLY A 26 6.16 13.80 6.61
CA GLY A 26 6.37 12.36 6.49
C GLY A 26 7.84 12.00 6.68
N VAL A 27 8.13 11.01 7.52
CA VAL A 27 9.49 10.56 7.82
C VAL A 27 9.87 9.33 7.01
N GLY A 28 8.94 8.40 6.83
CA GLY A 28 9.16 7.21 6.04
C GLY A 28 8.25 6.05 6.37
N ARG A 29 8.58 4.88 5.86
CA ARG A 29 7.90 3.62 6.16
C ARG A 29 8.63 2.86 7.23
N VAL A 30 7.87 2.32 8.16
CA VAL A 30 8.38 1.51 9.27
C VAL A 30 7.74 0.15 9.29
N VAL A 31 8.46 -0.80 9.85
CA VAL A 31 8.01 -2.17 10.09
C VAL A 31 8.32 -2.58 11.52
N ARG A 32 7.49 -3.42 12.09
CA ARG A 32 7.73 -4.13 13.34
C ARG A 32 7.05 -5.50 13.33
N GLU A 33 7.54 -6.41 14.09
CA GLU A 33 6.90 -7.71 14.29
C GLU A 33 5.76 -7.62 15.30
N ILE A 34 4.72 -8.41 15.10
CA ILE A 34 3.68 -8.70 16.07
C ILE A 34 3.92 -10.13 16.55
N TYR A 35 4.22 -10.29 17.84
CA TYR A 35 4.47 -11.60 18.43
C TYR A 35 3.16 -12.37 18.68
N GLU A 36 3.26 -13.68 18.94
CA GLU A 36 2.10 -14.55 19.17
C GLU A 36 1.26 -14.12 20.38
N ASP A 37 1.86 -13.50 21.37
CA ASP A 37 1.17 -12.95 22.54
C ASP A 37 0.49 -11.61 22.30
N GLY A 38 0.57 -11.08 21.05
CA GLY A 38 0.03 -9.79 20.66
C GLY A 38 0.93 -8.60 21.00
N SER A 39 2.06 -8.82 21.63
CA SER A 39 3.02 -7.75 21.87
C SER A 39 3.76 -7.35 20.60
N PHE A 40 4.41 -6.19 20.64
CA PHE A 40 5.08 -5.62 19.48
C PHE A 40 6.60 -5.60 19.66
N GLY A 41 7.30 -6.03 18.62
CA GLY A 41 8.74 -5.90 18.50
C GLY A 41 9.20 -4.44 18.31
N PRO A 42 10.50 -4.20 18.26
CA PRO A 42 11.08 -2.89 17.97
C PRO A 42 10.60 -2.33 16.61
N ILE A 43 10.63 -1.01 16.48
CA ILE A 43 10.33 -0.32 15.23
C ILE A 43 11.61 -0.17 14.44
N TYR A 44 11.53 -0.47 13.13
CA TYR A 44 12.61 -0.27 12.17
C TYR A 44 12.11 0.48 10.94
N PHE A 45 12.94 1.35 10.37
CA PHE A 45 12.66 1.90 9.05
C PHE A 45 12.97 0.89 7.96
N VAL A 46 12.10 0.82 6.95
CA VAL A 46 12.34 0.13 5.67
C VAL A 46 12.61 1.13 4.56
N LEU A 47 12.16 2.37 4.72
CA LEU A 47 12.31 3.43 3.75
C LEU A 47 12.28 4.79 4.45
N TYR A 48 13.12 5.70 4.02
CA TYR A 48 13.14 7.09 4.47
C TYR A 48 12.56 8.01 3.39
N SER A 49 11.81 9.03 3.82
CA SER A 49 11.37 10.09 2.93
C SER A 49 12.51 11.07 2.67
N THR A 50 13.37 10.74 1.72
CA THR A 50 14.51 11.58 1.34
C THR A 50 14.07 12.96 0.85
N ARG A 51 12.89 13.04 0.23
CA ARG A 51 12.28 14.30 -0.19
C ARG A 51 11.96 15.23 0.98
N CYS A 52 11.64 14.68 2.15
CA CYS A 52 11.42 15.45 3.37
C CYS A 52 12.70 15.66 4.19
N GLY A 53 13.86 15.28 3.65
CA GLY A 53 15.16 15.46 4.31
C GLY A 53 15.50 14.38 5.34
N TYR A 54 14.76 13.28 5.37
CA TYR A 54 15.02 12.19 6.30
C TYR A 54 15.94 11.13 5.69
N ASN A 55 16.83 10.62 6.50
CA ASN A 55 17.76 9.57 6.17
C ASN A 55 18.14 8.78 7.43
N ARG A 56 19.03 7.81 7.28
CA ARG A 56 19.48 6.94 8.37
C ARG A 56 20.10 7.69 9.56
N GLU A 57 20.70 8.85 9.32
CA GLU A 57 21.41 9.64 10.36
C GLU A 57 20.42 10.54 11.14
N THR A 58 19.33 10.95 10.50
CA THR A 58 18.36 11.89 11.07
C THR A 58 17.17 11.21 11.76
N CYS A 59 16.99 9.90 11.60
CA CYS A 59 15.86 9.18 12.14
C CYS A 59 16.17 8.52 13.48
N ILE A 60 15.16 8.51 14.37
CA ILE A 60 15.27 8.01 15.75
C ILE A 60 15.25 6.47 15.86
N TYR A 61 14.69 5.79 14.85
CA TYR A 61 14.66 4.33 14.80
C TYR A 61 15.69 3.81 13.80
N PRO A 62 16.27 2.62 14.05
CA PRO A 62 17.25 2.04 13.16
C PRO A 62 16.62 1.58 11.83
N TYR A 63 17.47 1.33 10.85
CA TYR A 63 17.08 0.66 9.61
C TYR A 63 16.93 -0.85 9.86
N TYR A 64 15.99 -1.50 9.20
CA TYR A 64 15.68 -2.92 9.49
C TYR A 64 16.88 -3.87 9.30
N LYS A 65 17.81 -3.54 8.40
CA LYS A 65 19.06 -4.31 8.23
C LYS A 65 20.01 -4.24 9.45
N ASP A 66 19.74 -3.32 10.38
CA ASP A 66 20.54 -3.20 11.63
C ASP A 66 20.02 -4.11 12.74
N SER A 67 18.91 -4.82 12.50
CA SER A 67 18.39 -5.81 13.43
C SER A 67 19.37 -6.96 13.59
N SER A 68 19.59 -7.40 14.82
CA SER A 68 20.34 -8.62 15.11
C SER A 68 19.55 -9.91 14.84
N ASP A 69 18.25 -9.81 14.60
CA ASP A 69 17.37 -10.93 14.24
C ASP A 69 17.40 -11.16 12.74
N ALA A 70 18.23 -12.13 12.30
CA ALA A 70 18.37 -12.46 10.88
C ALA A 70 17.05 -12.93 10.24
N GLY A 71 16.21 -13.66 11.00
CA GLY A 71 14.91 -14.12 10.50
C GLY A 71 13.93 -12.97 10.30
N PHE A 72 13.96 -11.94 11.15
CA PHE A 72 13.20 -10.71 10.94
C PHE A 72 13.68 -9.97 9.68
N VAL A 73 14.98 -9.82 9.49
CA VAL A 73 15.56 -9.20 8.29
C VAL A 73 15.12 -9.93 7.02
N GLU A 74 15.21 -11.26 7.01
CA GLU A 74 14.76 -12.08 5.87
C GLU A 74 13.26 -11.91 5.59
N ALA A 75 12.43 -11.86 6.63
CA ALA A 75 10.99 -11.60 6.50
C ALA A 75 10.70 -10.26 5.85
N VAL A 76 11.41 -9.22 6.27
CA VAL A 76 11.28 -7.88 5.70
C VAL A 76 11.80 -7.84 4.26
N ASP A 77 12.93 -8.51 3.96
CA ASP A 77 13.43 -8.61 2.59
C ASP A 77 12.41 -9.27 1.65
N SER A 78 11.77 -10.35 2.10
CA SER A 78 10.71 -11.03 1.34
C SER A 78 9.50 -10.13 1.11
N LEU A 79 9.10 -9.35 2.13
CA LEU A 79 8.01 -8.38 2.03
C LEU A 79 8.34 -7.28 1.00
N LEU A 80 9.55 -6.73 1.04
CA LEU A 80 9.99 -5.67 0.13
C LEU A 80 10.20 -6.17 -1.31
N ALA A 81 10.50 -7.45 -1.48
CA ALA A 81 10.64 -8.07 -2.80
C ALA A 81 9.29 -8.29 -3.50
N ASP A 82 8.17 -8.22 -2.77
CA ASP A 82 6.83 -8.34 -3.36
C ASP A 82 6.34 -6.99 -3.91
N PRO A 83 6.31 -6.82 -5.24
CA PRO A 83 5.87 -5.57 -5.84
C PRO A 83 4.39 -5.27 -5.59
N LEU A 84 3.55 -6.29 -5.39
CA LEU A 84 2.12 -6.09 -5.12
C LEU A 84 1.90 -5.50 -3.72
N THR A 85 2.68 -5.92 -2.74
CA THR A 85 2.65 -5.37 -1.39
C THR A 85 3.15 -3.93 -1.37
N THR A 86 4.30 -3.65 -1.98
CA THR A 86 4.88 -2.29 -1.98
C THR A 86 4.05 -1.31 -2.79
N LEU A 87 3.39 -1.75 -3.85
CA LEU A 87 2.47 -0.94 -4.64
C LEU A 87 1.26 -0.46 -3.82
N GLN A 88 0.79 -1.25 -2.86
CA GLN A 88 -0.30 -0.84 -1.96
C GLN A 88 0.10 0.28 -0.99
N TRP A 89 1.39 0.48 -0.76
CA TRP A 89 1.87 1.53 0.15
C TRP A 89 1.82 2.92 -0.46
N TRP A 90 1.69 3.02 -1.78
CA TRP A 90 1.59 4.29 -2.49
C TRP A 90 0.27 4.99 -2.16
N GLU A 91 0.33 6.08 -1.43
CA GLU A 91 -0.86 6.78 -0.99
C GLU A 91 -0.64 8.29 -0.80
N GLU A 92 -1.46 9.10 -1.47
CA GLU A 92 -1.69 10.53 -1.18
C GLU A 92 -0.41 11.39 -1.07
N ASN A 93 0.52 11.26 -2.00
CA ASN A 93 1.79 12.00 -2.03
C ASN A 93 2.74 11.78 -0.83
N ARG A 94 2.44 10.85 0.06
CA ARG A 94 3.31 10.55 1.21
C ARG A 94 4.65 10.00 0.77
N ASP A 95 4.59 9.14 -0.23
CA ASP A 95 5.73 8.38 -0.72
C ASP A 95 6.26 8.91 -2.06
N TYR A 96 5.63 9.96 -2.61
CA TYR A 96 6.02 10.54 -3.89
C TYR A 96 7.13 11.59 -3.74
N PRO A 97 8.09 11.63 -4.62
CA PRO A 97 8.53 10.69 -5.63
C PRO A 97 9.75 9.90 -5.14
N ASP A 98 9.54 8.97 -4.23
CA ASP A 98 10.64 8.12 -3.81
C ASP A 98 10.92 7.09 -4.90
N GLU A 99 12.16 7.06 -5.42
CA GLU A 99 12.61 6.15 -6.46
C GLU A 99 12.58 4.68 -6.05
N ASN A 100 12.52 4.42 -4.73
CA ASN A 100 12.44 3.07 -4.18
C ASN A 100 11.02 2.51 -4.20
N PHE A 101 10.01 3.32 -4.50
CA PHE A 101 8.65 2.85 -4.60
C PHE A 101 8.30 2.39 -6.01
N PHE A 102 7.78 1.19 -6.08
CA PHE A 102 7.19 0.68 -7.30
C PHE A 102 5.86 1.39 -7.55
N ALA A 103 5.80 2.22 -8.58
CA ALA A 103 4.60 2.93 -8.99
C ALA A 103 4.28 2.65 -10.46
N ILE A 104 2.98 2.52 -10.75
CA ILE A 104 2.50 2.37 -12.12
C ILE A 104 2.16 3.73 -12.67
N ARG A 105 2.82 4.12 -13.75
CA ARG A 105 2.61 5.42 -14.38
C ARG A 105 1.14 5.64 -14.75
N GLY A 106 0.56 6.71 -14.23
CA GLY A 106 -0.83 7.11 -14.51
C GLY A 106 -1.90 6.37 -13.69
N ALA A 107 -1.52 5.38 -12.88
CA ALA A 107 -2.46 4.64 -12.05
C ALA A 107 -3.00 5.50 -10.89
N GLY A 108 -2.14 6.22 -10.22
CA GLY A 108 -2.52 7.02 -9.05
C GLY A 108 -2.35 6.26 -7.74
N GLU A 109 -3.27 6.47 -6.83
CA GLU A 109 -3.13 6.12 -5.42
C GLU A 109 -4.08 5.01 -4.98
N ALA A 110 -3.78 4.41 -3.83
CA ALA A 110 -4.63 3.43 -3.15
C ALA A 110 -4.90 2.18 -3.99
N PHE A 111 -3.82 1.52 -4.36
CA PHE A 111 -3.84 0.26 -5.09
C PHE A 111 -4.50 -0.85 -4.27
N ASN A 112 -5.30 -1.64 -4.95
CA ASN A 112 -5.76 -2.95 -4.55
C ASN A 112 -5.85 -3.85 -5.80
N TYR A 113 -5.87 -5.14 -5.62
CA TYR A 113 -6.01 -6.09 -6.73
C TYR A 113 -6.79 -7.33 -6.33
N TYR A 114 -7.28 -8.05 -7.32
CA TYR A 114 -7.77 -9.42 -7.19
C TYR A 114 -7.34 -10.26 -8.39
N GLU A 115 -7.33 -11.57 -8.21
CA GLU A 115 -6.92 -12.53 -9.22
C GLU A 115 -8.13 -13.09 -9.97
N LEU A 116 -8.02 -13.17 -11.30
CA LEU A 116 -8.98 -13.84 -12.16
C LEU A 116 -8.73 -15.36 -12.19
N PRO A 117 -9.72 -16.17 -12.62
CA PRO A 117 -9.57 -17.63 -12.68
C PRO A 117 -8.45 -18.12 -13.59
N ASP A 118 -8.01 -17.30 -14.53
CA ASP A 118 -6.91 -17.59 -15.46
C ASP A 118 -5.54 -17.11 -14.96
N GLY A 119 -5.46 -16.61 -13.71
CA GLY A 119 -4.22 -16.16 -13.09
C GLY A 119 -3.85 -14.70 -13.39
N ARG A 120 -4.58 -13.99 -14.23
CA ARG A 120 -4.37 -12.56 -14.43
C ARG A 120 -4.79 -11.77 -13.21
N LEU A 121 -4.10 -10.65 -12.96
CA LEU A 121 -4.47 -9.73 -11.90
C LEU A 121 -5.22 -8.53 -12.46
N VAL A 122 -6.27 -8.12 -11.75
CA VAL A 122 -6.99 -6.86 -11.99
C VAL A 122 -6.55 -5.87 -10.94
N GLY A 123 -5.82 -4.85 -11.32
CA GLY A 123 -5.44 -3.73 -10.46
C GLY A 123 -6.51 -2.66 -10.44
N LEU A 124 -6.78 -2.15 -9.26
CA LEU A 124 -7.79 -1.14 -8.96
C LEU A 124 -7.14 0.05 -8.25
N TRP A 125 -7.50 1.27 -8.65
CA TRP A 125 -7.05 2.52 -8.01
C TRP A 125 -8.21 3.49 -7.83
N LYS A 126 -7.98 4.54 -7.06
CA LYS A 126 -8.90 5.68 -6.98
C LYS A 126 -9.27 6.21 -8.37
N LYS A 127 -10.41 6.89 -8.46
CA LYS A 127 -10.91 7.54 -9.69
C LYS A 127 -11.20 6.53 -10.81
N SER A 128 -11.78 5.40 -10.45
CA SER A 128 -12.20 4.35 -11.40
C SER A 128 -11.08 3.80 -12.29
N ARG A 129 -9.84 3.91 -11.86
CA ARG A 129 -8.70 3.45 -12.66
C ARG A 129 -8.47 1.96 -12.47
N VAL A 130 -8.23 1.28 -13.59
CA VAL A 130 -8.04 -0.17 -13.63
C VAL A 130 -6.93 -0.52 -14.62
N SER A 131 -6.25 -1.64 -14.37
CA SER A 131 -5.31 -2.24 -15.30
C SER A 131 -5.27 -3.76 -15.10
N ILE A 132 -4.68 -4.47 -16.05
CA ILE A 132 -4.49 -5.91 -16.03
C ILE A 132 -2.99 -6.21 -16.01
N SER A 133 -2.61 -7.17 -15.19
CA SER A 133 -1.29 -7.80 -15.23
C SER A 133 -1.44 -9.28 -15.61
N GLU A 134 -0.56 -9.75 -16.50
CA GLU A 134 -0.52 -11.13 -16.98
C GLU A 134 0.69 -11.90 -16.41
N ASP A 135 1.51 -11.26 -15.58
CA ASP A 135 2.77 -11.75 -15.06
C ASP A 135 2.91 -11.60 -13.54
N HIS A 136 1.78 -11.76 -12.83
CA HIS A 136 1.70 -11.64 -11.36
C HIS A 136 2.18 -10.29 -10.82
N GLY A 137 1.80 -9.21 -11.47
CA GLY A 137 2.05 -7.85 -11.00
C GLY A 137 3.41 -7.27 -11.36
N LYS A 138 4.25 -7.99 -12.13
CA LYS A 138 5.56 -7.48 -12.57
C LYS A 138 5.42 -6.37 -13.61
N THR A 139 4.50 -6.55 -14.55
CA THR A 139 4.15 -5.53 -15.54
C THR A 139 2.63 -5.34 -15.63
N TRP A 140 2.21 -4.18 -16.09
CA TRP A 140 0.80 -3.80 -16.16
C TRP A 140 0.47 -3.19 -17.51
N ALA A 141 -0.69 -3.54 -18.05
CA ALA A 141 -1.23 -2.91 -19.24
C ALA A 141 -1.45 -1.40 -19.00
N PRO A 142 -1.62 -0.59 -20.04
CA PRO A 142 -1.96 0.82 -19.89
C PRO A 142 -3.21 1.01 -19.02
N VAL A 143 -3.10 1.88 -18.01
CA VAL A 143 -4.20 2.17 -17.09
C VAL A 143 -5.36 2.82 -17.83
N LYS A 144 -6.56 2.33 -17.56
CA LYS A 144 -7.83 2.83 -18.14
C LYS A 144 -8.77 3.28 -17.03
N VAL A 145 -9.70 4.14 -17.37
CA VAL A 145 -10.85 4.47 -16.52
C VAL A 145 -11.96 3.49 -16.84
N SER A 146 -12.43 2.77 -15.83
CA SER A 146 -13.56 1.85 -15.96
C SER A 146 -14.88 2.64 -16.02
N PRO A 147 -15.68 2.50 -17.08
CA PRO A 147 -16.95 3.22 -17.18
C PRO A 147 -18.03 2.68 -16.23
N SER A 148 -17.90 1.44 -15.78
CA SER A 148 -18.86 0.78 -14.88
C SER A 148 -18.52 0.94 -13.40
N LEU A 149 -17.32 1.38 -13.05
CA LEU A 149 -16.90 1.64 -11.67
C LEU A 149 -17.05 3.13 -11.38
N VAL A 150 -18.26 3.55 -11.01
CA VAL A 150 -18.56 4.97 -10.74
C VAL A 150 -18.06 5.33 -9.35
N MET A 151 -16.89 5.94 -9.28
CA MET A 151 -16.30 6.42 -8.03
C MET A 151 -15.34 7.58 -8.29
N SER A 152 -14.97 8.31 -7.24
CA SER A 152 -13.97 9.38 -7.32
C SER A 152 -12.86 9.19 -6.27
N GLY A 153 -12.83 9.95 -5.22
CA GLY A 153 -11.73 10.02 -4.27
C GLY A 153 -11.66 8.90 -3.23
N GLY A 154 -12.64 8.00 -3.18
CA GLY A 154 -12.64 6.84 -2.28
C GLY A 154 -11.64 5.78 -2.71
N LYS A 155 -11.31 4.87 -1.80
CA LYS A 155 -10.59 3.64 -2.11
C LYS A 155 -11.59 2.60 -2.64
N VAL A 156 -11.07 1.63 -3.38
CA VAL A 156 -11.83 0.44 -3.79
C VAL A 156 -11.09 -0.78 -3.26
N TRP A 157 -11.84 -1.73 -2.76
CA TRP A 157 -11.35 -3.04 -2.38
C TRP A 157 -12.03 -4.08 -3.25
N GLY A 158 -11.25 -4.94 -3.88
CA GLY A 158 -11.74 -6.05 -4.69
C GLY A 158 -11.18 -7.37 -4.17
N GLU A 159 -12.03 -8.37 -4.12
CA GLU A 159 -11.65 -9.70 -3.62
C GLU A 159 -12.43 -10.79 -4.35
N ARG A 160 -11.79 -11.95 -4.54
CA ARG A 160 -12.47 -13.17 -4.96
C ARG A 160 -12.98 -13.92 -3.74
N LEU A 161 -14.28 -14.18 -3.70
CA LEU A 161 -14.93 -14.89 -2.62
C LEU A 161 -14.67 -16.41 -2.72
N SER A 162 -14.91 -17.13 -1.62
CA SER A 162 -14.72 -18.59 -1.54
C SER A 162 -15.64 -19.38 -2.48
N ASP A 163 -16.78 -18.81 -2.88
CA ASP A 163 -17.71 -19.38 -3.84
C ASP A 163 -17.36 -19.06 -5.31
N GLY A 164 -16.25 -18.38 -5.54
CA GLY A 164 -15.73 -18.02 -6.86
C GLY A 164 -16.26 -16.71 -7.44
N ARG A 165 -17.26 -16.08 -6.80
CA ARG A 165 -17.72 -14.74 -7.15
C ARG A 165 -16.67 -13.68 -6.78
N TYR A 166 -16.84 -12.48 -7.31
CA TYR A 166 -16.05 -11.31 -6.92
C TYR A 166 -16.90 -10.33 -6.14
N ALA A 167 -16.28 -9.68 -5.17
CA ALA A 167 -16.89 -8.58 -4.44
C ALA A 167 -16.03 -7.32 -4.62
N LEU A 168 -16.68 -6.18 -4.85
CA LEU A 168 -16.06 -4.87 -4.81
C LEU A 168 -16.72 -4.04 -3.70
N CYS A 169 -15.91 -3.46 -2.84
CA CYS A 169 -16.35 -2.54 -1.80
C CYS A 169 -15.79 -1.15 -2.11
N TYR A 170 -16.65 -0.17 -2.29
CA TYR A 170 -16.24 1.19 -2.70
C TYR A 170 -17.33 2.23 -2.39
N ASN A 171 -17.01 3.50 -2.58
CA ASN A 171 -17.98 4.59 -2.51
C ASN A 171 -18.47 4.95 -3.92
N PRO A 172 -19.72 4.61 -4.29
CA PRO A 172 -20.29 4.90 -5.61
C PRO A 172 -20.70 6.37 -5.74
N ASN A 173 -19.77 7.27 -5.57
CA ASN A 173 -19.98 8.72 -5.63
C ASN A 173 -18.87 9.38 -6.43
N THR A 174 -19.24 10.25 -7.34
CA THR A 174 -18.31 11.01 -8.19
C THR A 174 -17.72 12.22 -7.48
N ASP A 175 -18.28 12.65 -6.35
CA ASP A 175 -17.72 13.73 -5.53
C ASP A 175 -16.59 13.21 -4.66
N SER A 176 -15.38 13.76 -4.83
CA SER A 176 -14.20 13.35 -4.10
C SER A 176 -14.24 13.68 -2.60
N CYS A 177 -15.10 14.61 -2.19
CA CYS A 177 -15.28 15.00 -0.79
C CYS A 177 -16.20 14.05 -0.01
N HIS A 178 -17.03 13.28 -0.71
CA HIS A 178 -17.99 12.37 -0.11
C HIS A 178 -17.46 10.93 -0.05
N ARG A 179 -17.53 10.30 1.12
CA ARG A 179 -17.11 8.94 1.39
C ARG A 179 -18.26 7.99 1.71
N TRP A 180 -19.48 8.39 1.36
CA TRP A 180 -20.66 7.55 1.55
C TRP A 180 -21.60 7.61 0.32
N PRO A 181 -22.49 6.64 0.12
CA PRO A 181 -22.53 5.39 0.89
C PRO A 181 -21.29 4.53 0.64
N LEU A 182 -21.03 3.59 1.55
CA LEU A 182 -20.16 2.45 1.26
C LEU A 182 -21.03 1.37 0.66
N ALA A 183 -20.71 0.92 -0.53
CA ALA A 183 -21.44 -0.11 -1.25
C ALA A 183 -20.58 -1.36 -1.44
N ILE A 184 -21.25 -2.50 -1.44
CA ILE A 184 -20.66 -3.78 -1.86
C ILE A 184 -21.45 -4.26 -3.07
N VAL A 185 -20.76 -4.59 -4.14
CA VAL A 185 -21.33 -5.23 -5.32
C VAL A 185 -20.66 -6.58 -5.55
N THR A 186 -21.43 -7.54 -6.02
CA THR A 186 -20.92 -8.89 -6.32
C THR A 186 -21.27 -9.27 -7.74
N SER A 187 -20.41 -10.10 -8.37
CA SER A 187 -20.67 -10.70 -9.70
C SER A 187 -21.48 -11.96 -9.57
#